data_66e4cd8b28b7318cc0322a337104c4b5
#
_entry.id   66e4cd8b28b7318cc0322a337104c4b5
#
_cell.length_a   1.000
_cell.length_b   1.000
_cell.length_c   1.000
_cell.angle_alpha   90.00
_cell.angle_beta   90.00
_cell.angle_gamma   90.00
#
_symmetry.space_group_name_H-M   'P 1'
#
loop_
_entity.id
_entity.type
_entity.pdbx_description
1 polymer ?
#
loop_
_entity_poly.entity_id
_entity_poly.type
_entity_poly.pdbx_seq_one_letter_code
_entity_poly.pdbx_strand_id
1 'polypeptide(L)'
;MSYFKVLLLDGIDPAGVEVLQSTNSITPIVHDKISREKLLEIVSEADGVIVRSATAVDRELLSKAAQLKVVGRAGVGIDNVDLEAATEHGVLVMNSPGGSTTTTAEHTIAMLFSLARNIPQACQTLKSHKWEKSKFKGVELTGKTLGVIGLGRIGSEVARKCQAMGMNVIAYDPFINPDANLSSGLVMVGVEQVFREADFITVHVPLTDETRNLINTASIAKMRDGVRLLNCARGGIINENDLLEALKSGKVAGAAFDVFETEPNTESPLLQQDHFIATPHLGASTVEAQRKVSEDICRQVADFLLKNTVYGALNFPQLDPGQVEHYQHFVDLATRLATFVVQLADGRMQSVSIRYSGEVNDMNLNYLTSIILRRLLAPVLREGVNLINAVHVAKQRGIKVEETRVPAQENFTNLITIELKTDTDSHRVSGTVFTDKLPRIVNVDGYSVEVVPRGNMIFFTNTDKPGVIGKMGTILGQCNVNIAGMYLGRERQGGKALALLLVDNPVRQEVIDQVRQIDNILSARVIRV
;
A
#
# COMPACT_ATOMS: atom_id res chain seq x y z
N MET A 1 28.62 -9.76 -5.53
CA MET A 1 27.46 -9.56 -4.64
C MET A 1 27.05 -8.11 -4.80
N SER A 2 25.77 -7.85 -5.09
CA SER A 2 25.29 -6.46 -5.17
C SER A 2 25.20 -5.91 -3.76
N TYR A 3 25.90 -4.82 -3.49
CA TYR A 3 25.82 -4.12 -2.23
C TYR A 3 24.79 -3.00 -2.36
N PHE A 4 23.73 -3.05 -1.55
CA PHE A 4 22.72 -1.99 -1.49
C PHE A 4 23.20 -0.86 -0.56
N LYS A 5 23.03 0.39 -0.98
CA LYS A 5 23.29 1.57 -0.15
C LYS A 5 21.98 2.07 0.46
N VAL A 6 21.92 2.18 1.78
CA VAL A 6 20.74 2.69 2.49
C VAL A 6 21.13 3.92 3.29
N LEU A 7 20.53 5.07 2.97
CA LEU A 7 20.68 6.31 3.73
C LEU A 7 19.76 6.27 4.96
N LEU A 8 20.31 6.56 6.13
CA LEU A 8 19.55 6.68 7.38
C LEU A 8 19.63 8.13 7.85
N LEU A 9 18.48 8.79 7.96
CA LEU A 9 18.35 10.21 8.25
C LEU A 9 17.56 10.43 9.54
N ASP A 10 17.58 11.66 10.07
CA ASP A 10 16.75 12.09 11.20
C ASP A 10 17.04 11.35 12.53
N GLY A 11 18.26 10.85 12.74
CA GLY A 11 18.63 10.20 14.00
C GLY A 11 17.94 8.85 14.21
N ILE A 12 18.08 7.93 13.27
CA ILE A 12 17.65 6.53 13.42
C ILE A 12 18.45 5.88 14.56
N ASP A 13 17.73 5.16 15.44
CA ASP A 13 18.37 4.49 16.58
C ASP A 13 19.46 3.50 16.14
N PRO A 14 20.61 3.45 16.83
CA PRO A 14 21.72 2.54 16.51
C PRO A 14 21.30 1.07 16.35
N ALA A 15 20.30 0.59 17.11
CA ALA A 15 19.81 -0.77 16.97
C ALA A 15 19.23 -1.05 15.57
N GLY A 16 18.61 -0.06 14.92
CA GLY A 16 18.20 -0.17 13.51
C GLY A 16 19.37 -0.24 12.55
N VAL A 17 20.43 0.53 12.80
CA VAL A 17 21.67 0.49 12.00
C VAL A 17 22.32 -0.89 12.08
N GLU A 18 22.38 -1.49 13.29
CA GLU A 18 22.91 -2.84 13.51
C GLU A 18 22.13 -3.91 12.71
N VAL A 19 20.81 -3.78 12.59
CA VAL A 19 19.98 -4.68 11.75
C VAL A 19 20.48 -4.69 10.32
N LEU A 20 20.74 -3.53 9.72
CA LEU A 20 21.23 -3.43 8.34
C LEU A 20 22.67 -3.95 8.20
N GLN A 21 23.56 -3.60 9.14
CA GLN A 21 24.96 -4.04 9.14
C GLN A 21 25.11 -5.56 9.24
N SER A 22 24.20 -6.21 9.97
CA SER A 22 24.21 -7.68 10.15
C SER A 22 23.99 -8.46 8.85
N THR A 23 23.55 -7.81 7.78
CA THR A 23 23.16 -8.49 6.52
C THR A 23 24.31 -8.71 5.54
N ASN A 24 25.51 -8.18 5.75
CA ASN A 24 26.69 -8.24 4.89
C ASN A 24 26.48 -7.77 3.41
N SER A 25 25.26 -7.43 3.02
CA SER A 25 24.90 -7.02 1.64
C SER A 25 24.32 -5.62 1.58
N ILE A 26 24.15 -4.96 2.72
CA ILE A 26 23.66 -3.59 2.83
C ILE A 26 24.73 -2.72 3.51
N THR A 27 25.00 -1.58 2.91
CA THR A 27 25.87 -0.55 3.48
C THR A 27 25.00 0.59 4.02
N PRO A 28 24.79 0.69 5.34
CA PRO A 28 24.09 1.81 5.93
C PRO A 28 24.98 3.05 5.94
N ILE A 29 24.44 4.19 5.52
CA ILE A 29 25.09 5.49 5.50
C ILE A 29 24.28 6.43 6.39
N VAL A 30 24.80 6.75 7.56
CA VAL A 30 24.08 7.52 8.59
C VAL A 30 24.38 9.01 8.47
N HIS A 31 23.32 9.82 8.42
CA HIS A 31 23.40 11.28 8.49
C HIS A 31 22.33 11.80 9.47
N ASP A 32 22.72 12.10 10.70
CA ASP A 32 21.80 12.65 11.71
C ASP A 32 21.32 14.05 11.34
N LYS A 33 22.16 14.82 10.69
CA LYS A 33 21.85 16.15 10.14
C LYS A 33 22.51 16.29 8.78
N ILE A 34 21.73 16.62 7.79
CA ILE A 34 22.18 16.84 6.41
C ILE A 34 21.41 18.02 5.81
N SER A 35 22.09 18.89 5.04
CA SER A 35 21.38 19.94 4.32
C SER A 35 20.59 19.35 3.15
N ARG A 36 19.54 20.06 2.73
CA ARG A 36 18.69 19.62 1.59
C ARG A 36 19.53 19.45 0.32
N GLU A 37 20.42 20.40 0.04
CA GLU A 37 21.27 20.39 -1.15
C GLU A 37 22.15 19.13 -1.16
N LYS A 38 22.80 18.83 -0.03
CA LYS A 38 23.66 17.66 0.08
C LYS A 38 22.90 16.36 -0.04
N LEU A 39 21.70 16.30 0.53
CA LEU A 39 20.83 15.13 0.40
C LEU A 39 20.45 14.87 -1.08
N LEU A 40 20.10 15.91 -1.83
CA LEU A 40 19.77 15.79 -3.26
C LEU A 40 20.98 15.35 -4.11
N GLU A 41 22.21 15.64 -3.69
CA GLU A 41 23.42 15.14 -4.36
C GLU A 41 23.61 13.64 -4.16
N ILE A 42 23.48 13.16 -2.91
CA ILE A 42 23.85 11.77 -2.57
C ILE A 42 22.73 10.76 -2.78
N VAL A 43 21.46 11.19 -2.83
CA VAL A 43 20.31 10.28 -2.95
C VAL A 43 20.28 9.52 -4.28
N SER A 44 20.94 10.03 -5.31
CA SER A 44 21.05 9.39 -6.64
C SER A 44 21.72 8.01 -6.62
N GLU A 45 22.56 7.75 -5.61
CA GLU A 45 23.29 6.49 -5.44
C GLU A 45 22.65 5.56 -4.40
N ALA A 46 21.54 5.97 -3.78
CA ALA A 46 20.91 5.20 -2.73
C ALA A 46 19.89 4.21 -3.30
N ASP A 47 19.92 2.96 -2.82
CA ASP A 47 18.89 1.94 -3.07
C ASP A 47 17.71 2.06 -2.09
N GLY A 48 17.96 2.57 -0.88
CA GLY A 48 16.97 2.79 0.16
C GLY A 48 17.22 4.08 0.93
N VAL A 49 16.14 4.69 1.40
CA VAL A 49 16.20 5.86 2.31
C VAL A 49 15.30 5.56 3.50
N ILE A 50 15.83 5.75 4.72
CA ILE A 50 15.06 5.64 5.96
C ILE A 50 15.03 7.00 6.63
N VAL A 51 13.81 7.50 6.88
CA VAL A 51 13.54 8.82 7.47
C VAL A 51 12.65 8.71 8.71
N ARG A 52 12.62 9.80 9.49
CA ARG A 52 11.57 10.04 10.48
C ARG A 52 10.67 11.17 10.00
N SER A 53 10.43 12.20 10.79
CA SER A 53 9.52 13.29 10.44
C SER A 53 10.19 14.55 9.90
N ALA A 54 11.52 14.70 10.10
CA ALA A 54 12.22 15.94 9.76
C ALA A 54 12.57 16.07 8.27
N THR A 55 12.86 14.95 7.62
CA THR A 55 13.21 14.94 6.19
C THR A 55 11.97 14.74 5.32
N ALA A 56 11.70 15.69 4.42
CA ALA A 56 10.67 15.56 3.39
C ALA A 56 11.17 14.69 2.23
N VAL A 57 10.43 13.63 1.91
CA VAL A 57 10.61 12.78 0.72
C VAL A 57 9.56 13.22 -0.31
N ASP A 58 9.84 14.33 -0.93
CA ASP A 58 8.98 14.98 -1.91
C ASP A 58 9.35 14.62 -3.36
N ARG A 59 8.58 15.14 -4.30
CA ARG A 59 8.77 14.93 -5.74
C ARG A 59 10.17 15.35 -6.22
N GLU A 60 10.75 16.41 -5.64
CA GLU A 60 12.09 16.86 -6.02
C GLU A 60 13.14 15.81 -5.65
N LEU A 61 13.13 15.31 -4.40
CA LEU A 61 14.05 14.27 -3.93
C LEU A 61 13.90 13.00 -4.77
N LEU A 62 12.65 12.55 -4.97
CA LEU A 62 12.36 11.34 -5.74
C LEU A 62 12.82 11.44 -7.20
N SER A 63 12.72 12.63 -7.81
CA SER A 63 13.20 12.87 -9.18
C SER A 63 14.72 12.76 -9.34
N LYS A 64 15.48 12.99 -8.25
CA LYS A 64 16.95 12.87 -8.23
C LYS A 64 17.42 11.46 -7.82
N ALA A 65 16.55 10.66 -7.24
CA ALA A 65 16.86 9.36 -6.65
C ALA A 65 16.77 8.22 -7.68
N ALA A 66 17.62 8.24 -8.72
CA ALA A 66 17.53 7.36 -9.89
C ALA A 66 17.60 5.84 -9.57
N GLN A 67 18.28 5.45 -8.48
CA GLN A 67 18.44 4.04 -8.09
C GLN A 67 17.53 3.63 -6.91
N LEU A 68 16.75 4.58 -6.36
CA LEU A 68 15.96 4.36 -5.16
C LEU A 68 14.85 3.33 -5.41
N LYS A 69 14.80 2.33 -4.55
CA LYS A 69 13.82 1.22 -4.59
C LYS A 69 12.81 1.31 -3.45
N VAL A 70 13.23 1.85 -2.29
CA VAL A 70 12.42 1.85 -1.09
C VAL A 70 12.67 3.06 -0.21
N VAL A 71 11.59 3.59 0.33
CA VAL A 71 11.58 4.57 1.43
C VAL A 71 10.97 3.93 2.65
N GLY A 72 11.72 3.89 3.74
CA GLY A 72 11.26 3.46 5.05
C GLY A 72 10.98 4.66 5.96
N ARG A 73 9.77 4.81 6.47
CA ARG A 73 9.45 5.82 7.48
C ARG A 73 9.42 5.19 8.87
N ALA A 74 10.38 5.53 9.73
CA ALA A 74 10.43 5.07 11.13
C ALA A 74 9.33 5.75 11.96
N GLY A 75 8.14 5.16 11.98
CA GLY A 75 6.95 5.61 12.69
C GLY A 75 5.66 5.37 11.91
N VAL A 76 4.54 5.91 12.41
CA VAL A 76 3.18 5.65 11.88
C VAL A 76 2.80 6.58 10.73
N GLY A 77 2.93 7.90 10.97
CA GLY A 77 2.54 8.93 9.99
C GLY A 77 3.50 8.99 8.81
N ILE A 78 3.01 9.45 7.68
CA ILE A 78 3.76 9.57 6.43
C ILE A 78 3.58 10.95 5.79
N ASP A 79 3.19 11.91 6.58
CA ASP A 79 2.84 13.27 6.11
C ASP A 79 4.03 13.95 5.38
N ASN A 80 5.25 13.51 5.66
CA ASN A 80 6.46 13.97 5.02
C ASN A 80 6.91 13.15 3.78
N VAL A 81 6.08 12.20 3.29
CA VAL A 81 6.38 11.38 2.11
C VAL A 81 5.31 11.56 1.04
N ASP A 82 5.68 12.02 -0.13
CA ASP A 82 4.80 12.10 -1.31
C ASP A 82 4.60 10.69 -1.90
N LEU A 83 3.49 10.03 -1.48
CA LEU A 83 3.15 8.67 -1.93
C LEU A 83 2.87 8.58 -3.43
N GLU A 84 2.27 9.62 -4.00
CA GLU A 84 1.96 9.64 -5.43
C GLU A 84 3.25 9.71 -6.24
N ALA A 85 4.13 10.66 -5.92
CA ALA A 85 5.43 10.77 -6.56
C ALA A 85 6.30 9.51 -6.35
N ALA A 86 6.29 8.91 -5.15
CA ALA A 86 7.01 7.66 -4.91
C ALA A 86 6.49 6.53 -5.82
N THR A 87 5.16 6.42 -5.95
CA THR A 87 4.53 5.43 -6.84
C THR A 87 4.88 5.68 -8.30
N GLU A 88 4.84 6.92 -8.78
CA GLU A 88 5.25 7.31 -10.13
C GLU A 88 6.68 6.85 -10.45
N HIS A 89 7.60 7.06 -9.50
CA HIS A 89 9.01 6.67 -9.64
C HIS A 89 9.25 5.17 -9.37
N GLY A 90 8.21 4.40 -9.02
CA GLY A 90 8.33 2.98 -8.72
C GLY A 90 9.06 2.69 -7.40
N VAL A 91 9.02 3.62 -6.46
CA VAL A 91 9.65 3.52 -5.15
C VAL A 91 8.64 3.00 -4.13
N LEU A 92 8.97 1.90 -3.45
CA LEU A 92 8.14 1.34 -2.40
C LEU A 92 8.22 2.21 -1.14
N VAL A 93 7.07 2.53 -0.55
CA VAL A 93 7.01 3.25 0.73
C VAL A 93 6.49 2.33 1.82
N MET A 94 7.25 2.22 2.89
CA MET A 94 6.94 1.42 4.08
C MET A 94 6.93 2.28 5.34
N ASN A 95 6.12 1.89 6.33
CA ASN A 95 6.16 2.49 7.66
C ASN A 95 6.18 1.43 8.77
N SER A 96 6.35 1.87 10.02
CA SER A 96 6.32 1.00 11.20
C SER A 96 5.16 1.38 12.14
N PRO A 97 3.92 0.93 11.86
CA PRO A 97 2.74 1.36 12.59
C PRO A 97 2.59 0.72 13.97
N GLY A 98 3.32 -0.36 14.28
CA GLY A 98 3.21 -1.10 15.53
C GLY A 98 4.09 -0.58 16.67
N GLY A 99 5.16 0.14 16.34
CA GLY A 99 6.21 0.48 17.30
C GLY A 99 5.83 1.55 18.33
N SER A 100 4.89 2.44 18.05
CA SER A 100 4.54 3.58 18.91
C SER A 100 3.12 3.53 19.49
N THR A 101 2.37 2.46 19.30
CA THR A 101 0.97 2.37 19.75
C THR A 101 0.82 2.63 21.26
N THR A 102 1.57 1.88 22.06
CA THR A 102 1.53 2.00 23.53
C THR A 102 1.99 3.39 23.98
N THR A 103 3.10 3.87 23.42
CA THR A 103 3.69 5.17 23.75
C THR A 103 2.74 6.33 23.49
N THR A 104 2.11 6.36 22.32
CA THR A 104 1.15 7.43 21.98
C THR A 104 -0.11 7.34 22.85
N ALA A 105 -0.59 6.13 23.16
CA ALA A 105 -1.72 5.95 24.08
C ALA A 105 -1.37 6.45 25.49
N GLU A 106 -0.18 6.16 25.99
CA GLU A 106 0.29 6.64 27.31
C GLU A 106 0.48 8.15 27.32
N HIS A 107 1.01 8.72 26.25
CA HIS A 107 1.12 10.17 26.11
C HIS A 107 -0.26 10.84 26.14
N THR A 108 -1.25 10.29 25.39
CA THR A 108 -2.64 10.78 25.41
C THR A 108 -3.23 10.75 26.82
N ILE A 109 -2.99 9.68 27.57
CA ILE A 109 -3.46 9.55 28.97
C ILE A 109 -2.74 10.53 29.90
N ALA A 110 -1.43 10.74 29.71
CA ALA A 110 -0.68 11.75 30.46
C ALA A 110 -1.24 13.16 30.21
N MET A 111 -1.56 13.49 28.95
CA MET A 111 -2.22 14.74 28.57
C MET A 111 -3.63 14.85 29.18
N LEU A 112 -4.40 13.75 29.21
CA LEU A 112 -5.72 13.69 29.84
C LEU A 112 -5.64 14.02 31.34
N PHE A 113 -4.72 13.39 32.09
CA PHE A 113 -4.51 13.71 33.52
C PHE A 113 -4.00 15.13 33.72
N SER A 114 -3.06 15.58 32.88
CA SER A 114 -2.51 16.94 32.93
C SER A 114 -3.62 17.98 32.76
N LEU A 115 -4.51 17.74 31.80
CA LEU A 115 -5.68 18.61 31.54
C LEU A 115 -6.71 18.56 32.67
N ALA A 116 -7.03 17.36 33.19
CA ALA A 116 -7.99 17.20 34.26
C ALA A 116 -7.53 17.86 35.60
N ARG A 117 -6.24 17.94 35.84
CA ARG A 117 -5.65 18.36 37.09
C ARG A 117 -4.82 19.66 37.02
N ASN A 118 -4.75 20.31 35.84
CA ASN A 118 -3.99 21.56 35.61
C ASN A 118 -2.50 21.42 36.00
N ILE A 119 -1.88 20.25 35.74
CA ILE A 119 -0.55 19.91 36.23
C ILE A 119 0.52 20.86 35.70
N PRO A 120 0.62 21.15 34.38
CA PRO A 120 1.65 22.03 33.85
C PRO A 120 1.60 23.44 34.43
N GLN A 121 0.40 24.03 34.51
CA GLN A 121 0.19 25.38 35.00
C GLN A 121 0.53 25.48 36.48
N ALA A 122 0.08 24.50 37.29
CA ALA A 122 0.39 24.46 38.72
C ALA A 122 1.89 24.31 38.96
N CYS A 123 2.57 23.46 38.18
CA CYS A 123 4.01 23.28 38.25
C CYS A 123 4.76 24.57 37.90
N GLN A 124 4.37 25.25 36.83
CA GLN A 124 4.98 26.50 36.39
C GLN A 124 4.80 27.62 37.41
N THR A 125 3.62 27.72 37.99
CA THR A 125 3.30 28.72 39.05
C THR A 125 4.20 28.50 40.26
N LEU A 126 4.33 27.25 40.73
CA LEU A 126 5.19 26.96 41.88
C LEU A 126 6.68 27.21 41.59
N LYS A 127 7.16 26.88 40.37
CA LYS A 127 8.53 27.21 39.90
C LYS A 127 8.77 28.73 39.83
N SER A 128 7.69 29.51 39.67
CA SER A 128 7.72 30.98 39.71
C SER A 128 7.57 31.52 41.14
N HIS A 129 7.79 30.69 42.17
CA HIS A 129 7.72 31.03 43.60
C HIS A 129 6.33 31.53 44.07
N LYS A 130 5.23 31.11 43.41
CA LYS A 130 3.86 31.46 43.79
C LYS A 130 3.10 30.24 44.30
N TRP A 131 2.44 30.37 45.44
CA TRP A 131 1.61 29.33 46.05
C TRP A 131 0.11 29.64 45.83
N GLU A 132 -0.47 29.19 44.72
CA GLU A 132 -1.81 29.58 44.27
C GLU A 132 -2.79 28.38 44.21
N LYS A 133 -2.85 27.57 45.28
CA LYS A 133 -3.63 26.31 45.36
C LYS A 133 -5.08 26.45 44.87
N SER A 134 -5.75 27.56 45.17
CA SER A 134 -7.16 27.76 44.84
C SER A 134 -7.45 27.89 43.33
N LYS A 135 -6.46 28.28 42.53
CA LYS A 135 -6.58 28.44 41.06
C LYS A 135 -6.62 27.10 40.31
N PHE A 136 -6.08 26.03 40.89
CA PHE A 136 -5.88 24.76 40.21
C PHE A 136 -6.82 23.67 40.73
N LYS A 137 -8.11 24.00 40.93
CA LYS A 137 -9.14 23.02 41.28
C LYS A 137 -9.44 22.18 40.01
N GLY A 138 -9.06 20.89 40.04
CA GLY A 138 -9.26 19.94 38.93
C GLY A 138 -10.57 19.16 39.05
N VAL A 139 -10.71 18.18 38.14
CA VAL A 139 -11.81 17.22 38.12
C VAL A 139 -11.27 15.79 38.23
N GLU A 140 -12.07 14.89 38.77
CA GLU A 140 -11.79 13.45 38.80
C GLU A 140 -12.18 12.83 37.45
N LEU A 141 -11.43 11.80 37.02
CA LEU A 141 -11.73 11.05 35.82
C LEU A 141 -12.70 9.89 36.05
N THR A 142 -12.67 9.29 37.25
CA THR A 142 -13.57 8.21 37.65
C THR A 142 -15.03 8.59 37.45
N GLY A 143 -15.80 7.77 36.75
CA GLY A 143 -17.21 8.00 36.44
C GLY A 143 -17.49 9.07 35.37
N LYS A 144 -16.45 9.75 34.83
CA LYS A 144 -16.59 10.64 33.68
C LYS A 144 -16.67 9.87 32.38
N THR A 145 -17.35 10.45 31.40
CA THR A 145 -17.46 9.84 30.07
C THR A 145 -16.35 10.35 29.16
N LEU A 146 -15.55 9.40 28.64
CA LEU A 146 -14.58 9.64 27.58
C LEU A 146 -15.19 9.23 26.24
N GLY A 147 -15.28 10.16 25.31
CA GLY A 147 -15.59 9.91 23.92
C GLY A 147 -14.31 9.66 23.12
N VAL A 148 -14.20 8.50 22.49
CA VAL A 148 -13.07 8.14 21.64
C VAL A 148 -13.52 8.17 20.18
N ILE A 149 -12.92 9.02 19.36
CA ILE A 149 -13.19 9.11 17.92
C ILE A 149 -12.03 8.44 17.16
N GLY A 150 -12.31 7.27 16.57
CA GLY A 150 -11.33 6.39 15.95
C GLY A 150 -10.85 5.29 16.88
N LEU A 151 -11.19 4.03 16.58
CA LEU A 151 -10.81 2.83 17.32
C LEU A 151 -9.73 2.01 16.58
N GLY A 152 -8.81 2.69 15.94
CA GLY A 152 -7.58 2.06 15.46
C GLY A 152 -6.70 1.56 16.61
N ARG A 153 -5.46 1.20 16.34
CA ARG A 153 -4.53 0.66 17.34
C ARG A 153 -4.39 1.55 18.59
N ILE A 154 -4.23 2.86 18.41
CA ILE A 154 -4.01 3.83 19.50
C ILE A 154 -5.33 4.07 20.25
N GLY A 155 -6.41 4.39 19.54
CA GLY A 155 -7.70 4.68 20.18
C GLY A 155 -8.25 3.51 21.00
N SER A 156 -8.09 2.27 20.51
CA SER A 156 -8.47 1.06 21.27
C SER A 156 -7.65 0.91 22.55
N GLU A 157 -6.34 1.19 22.50
CA GLU A 157 -5.48 1.10 23.69
C GLU A 157 -5.78 2.21 24.71
N VAL A 158 -6.08 3.43 24.26
CA VAL A 158 -6.56 4.54 25.12
C VAL A 158 -7.88 4.15 25.76
N ALA A 159 -8.85 3.66 24.99
CA ALA A 159 -10.15 3.23 25.48
C ALA A 159 -10.02 2.18 26.59
N ARG A 160 -9.25 1.11 26.32
CA ARG A 160 -8.99 0.02 27.27
C ARG A 160 -8.35 0.52 28.58
N LYS A 161 -7.33 1.36 28.48
CA LYS A 161 -6.63 1.90 29.65
C LYS A 161 -7.55 2.86 30.45
N CYS A 162 -8.35 3.70 29.79
CA CYS A 162 -9.27 4.61 30.46
C CYS A 162 -10.44 3.89 31.13
N GLN A 163 -10.95 2.80 30.57
CA GLN A 163 -11.91 1.92 31.25
C GLN A 163 -11.33 1.33 32.53
N ALA A 164 -10.08 0.85 32.47
CA ALA A 164 -9.40 0.31 33.65
C ALA A 164 -9.19 1.36 34.77
N MET A 165 -9.18 2.66 34.42
CA MET A 165 -9.13 3.78 35.37
C MET A 165 -10.51 4.22 35.89
N GLY A 166 -11.58 3.49 35.53
CA GLY A 166 -12.93 3.77 36.00
C GLY A 166 -13.69 4.87 35.25
N MET A 167 -13.26 5.21 34.03
CA MET A 167 -14.04 6.06 33.12
C MET A 167 -15.12 5.26 32.40
N ASN A 168 -16.24 5.91 32.09
CA ASN A 168 -17.20 5.40 31.11
C ASN A 168 -16.67 5.75 29.73
N VAL A 169 -16.46 4.72 28.87
CA VAL A 169 -15.92 4.97 27.53
C VAL A 169 -16.96 4.66 26.46
N ILE A 170 -17.27 5.64 25.63
CA ILE A 170 -18.07 5.51 24.41
C ILE A 170 -17.19 5.81 23.22
N ALA A 171 -17.42 5.13 22.10
CA ALA A 171 -16.54 5.26 20.96
C ALA A 171 -17.28 5.34 19.63
N TYR A 172 -16.69 6.03 18.69
CA TYR A 172 -17.11 6.10 17.29
C TYR A 172 -15.98 5.72 16.35
N ASP A 173 -16.29 4.83 15.42
CA ASP A 173 -15.43 4.50 14.28
C ASP A 173 -16.31 4.15 13.07
N PRO A 174 -16.16 4.80 11.91
CA PRO A 174 -17.02 4.57 10.74
C PRO A 174 -16.84 3.17 10.12
N PHE A 175 -15.76 2.48 10.43
CA PHE A 175 -15.43 1.15 9.88
C PHE A 175 -15.81 -0.01 10.81
N ILE A 176 -16.30 0.29 12.02
CA ILE A 176 -16.73 -0.72 12.98
C ILE A 176 -18.27 -0.70 13.07
N ASN A 177 -18.89 -1.87 12.88
CA ASN A 177 -20.34 -1.99 13.05
C ASN A 177 -20.73 -1.61 14.49
N PRO A 178 -21.70 -0.70 14.71
CA PRO A 178 -22.19 -0.35 16.04
C PRO A 178 -22.68 -1.52 16.89
N ASP A 179 -23.19 -2.58 16.23
CA ASP A 179 -23.67 -3.80 16.90
C ASP A 179 -22.54 -4.82 17.15
N ALA A 180 -21.29 -4.49 16.82
CA ALA A 180 -20.17 -5.37 17.08
C ALA A 180 -19.97 -5.54 18.58
N ASN A 181 -20.13 -6.78 19.04
CA ASN A 181 -19.90 -7.16 20.43
C ASN A 181 -18.39 -7.15 20.71
N LEU A 182 -17.84 -5.95 20.95
CA LEU A 182 -16.44 -5.81 21.28
C LEU A 182 -16.18 -6.48 22.64
N SER A 183 -15.30 -7.47 22.66
CA SER A 183 -14.93 -8.27 23.83
C SER A 183 -14.46 -7.44 25.04
N SER A 184 -14.23 -6.15 24.86
CA SER A 184 -13.80 -5.16 25.86
C SER A 184 -14.95 -4.52 26.65
N GLY A 185 -16.23 -4.78 26.34
CA GLY A 185 -17.36 -4.05 26.92
C GLY A 185 -17.45 -2.58 26.52
N LEU A 186 -16.80 -2.20 25.42
CA LEU A 186 -16.82 -0.85 24.88
C LEU A 186 -18.16 -0.58 24.18
N VAL A 187 -18.76 0.58 24.46
CA VAL A 187 -20.04 0.97 23.85
C VAL A 187 -19.78 1.77 22.58
N MET A 188 -20.19 1.21 21.44
CA MET A 188 -20.15 1.90 20.15
C MET A 188 -21.37 2.81 19.99
N VAL A 189 -21.14 4.03 19.53
CA VAL A 189 -22.19 5.04 19.34
C VAL A 189 -21.96 5.85 18.08
N GLY A 190 -22.97 6.59 17.62
CA GLY A 190 -22.76 7.58 16.56
C GLY A 190 -21.95 8.80 17.04
N VAL A 191 -21.23 9.47 16.13
CA VAL A 191 -20.38 10.63 16.46
C VAL A 191 -21.15 11.75 17.17
N GLU A 192 -22.41 11.97 16.80
CA GLU A 192 -23.31 12.94 17.43
C GLU A 192 -23.59 12.61 18.90
N GLN A 193 -23.64 11.33 19.26
CA GLN A 193 -23.81 10.90 20.64
C GLN A 193 -22.52 11.11 21.44
N VAL A 194 -21.34 10.86 20.81
CA VAL A 194 -20.06 11.21 21.44
C VAL A 194 -20.05 12.70 21.81
N PHE A 195 -20.45 13.59 20.91
CA PHE A 195 -20.49 15.02 21.19
C PHE A 195 -21.44 15.36 22.34
N ARG A 196 -22.63 14.77 22.39
CA ARG A 196 -23.62 15.10 23.41
C ARG A 196 -23.31 14.55 24.81
N GLU A 197 -22.63 13.43 24.91
CA GLU A 197 -22.52 12.69 26.19
C GLU A 197 -21.14 12.76 26.84
N ALA A 198 -20.09 13.04 26.06
CA ALA A 198 -18.74 12.99 26.56
C ALA A 198 -18.37 14.21 27.43
N ASP A 199 -17.72 13.97 28.57
CA ASP A 199 -17.05 14.99 29.39
C ASP A 199 -15.64 15.30 28.82
N PHE A 200 -15.00 14.31 28.21
CA PHE A 200 -13.73 14.42 27.51
C PHE A 200 -13.85 13.76 26.13
N ILE A 201 -13.26 14.35 25.10
CA ILE A 201 -13.20 13.77 23.76
C ILE A 201 -11.75 13.69 23.31
N THR A 202 -11.33 12.54 22.85
CA THR A 202 -10.02 12.31 22.25
C THR A 202 -10.16 11.78 20.82
N VAL A 203 -9.37 12.31 19.90
CA VAL A 203 -9.39 11.93 18.49
C VAL A 203 -8.18 11.06 18.14
N HIS A 204 -8.44 9.97 17.41
CA HIS A 204 -7.43 9.00 16.97
C HIS A 204 -7.67 8.54 15.53
N VAL A 205 -8.06 9.47 14.66
CA VAL A 205 -8.30 9.25 13.22
C VAL A 205 -7.16 9.84 12.39
N PRO A 206 -6.92 9.36 11.16
CA PRO A 206 -6.03 10.03 10.22
C PRO A 206 -6.65 11.36 9.77
N LEU A 207 -5.83 12.27 9.25
CA LEU A 207 -6.32 13.47 8.58
C LEU A 207 -6.67 13.12 7.13
N THR A 208 -7.96 13.21 6.81
CA THR A 208 -8.54 13.04 5.46
C THR A 208 -9.49 14.18 5.18
N ASP A 209 -10.06 14.24 3.99
CA ASP A 209 -11.06 15.27 3.67
C ASP A 209 -12.30 15.16 4.58
N GLU A 210 -12.68 13.94 4.99
CA GLU A 210 -13.82 13.68 5.89
C GLU A 210 -13.52 14.00 7.36
N THR A 211 -12.27 13.89 7.79
CA THR A 211 -11.85 14.13 9.18
C THR A 211 -11.29 15.53 9.41
N ARG A 212 -10.97 16.26 8.34
CA ARG A 212 -10.54 17.65 8.41
C ARG A 212 -11.65 18.51 9.04
N ASN A 213 -11.29 19.25 10.09
CA ASN A 213 -12.24 20.07 10.85
C ASN A 213 -13.47 19.28 11.35
N LEU A 214 -13.29 17.99 11.66
CA LEU A 214 -14.35 17.16 12.26
C LEU A 214 -14.90 17.80 13.55
N ILE A 215 -14.01 18.37 14.34
CA ILE A 215 -14.38 19.19 15.48
C ILE A 215 -14.22 20.67 15.08
N ASN A 216 -15.35 21.35 14.97
CA ASN A 216 -15.50 22.74 14.53
C ASN A 216 -16.60 23.43 15.36
N THR A 217 -16.90 24.70 15.06
CA THR A 217 -17.94 25.47 15.76
C THR A 217 -19.27 24.72 15.86
N ALA A 218 -19.72 24.06 14.77
CA ALA A 218 -21.02 23.37 14.74
C ALA A 218 -21.03 22.11 15.60
N SER A 219 -19.96 21.33 15.61
CA SER A 219 -19.85 20.14 16.47
C SER A 219 -19.62 20.53 17.94
N ILE A 220 -18.81 21.56 18.22
CA ILE A 220 -18.59 22.08 19.57
C ILE A 220 -19.91 22.58 20.19
N ALA A 221 -20.78 23.23 19.42
CA ALA A 221 -22.08 23.69 19.89
C ALA A 221 -22.97 22.55 20.43
N LYS A 222 -22.81 21.32 19.89
CA LYS A 222 -23.55 20.12 20.31
C LYS A 222 -22.97 19.45 21.57
N MET A 223 -21.74 19.79 21.94
CA MET A 223 -21.05 19.19 23.07
C MET A 223 -21.60 19.71 24.41
N ARG A 224 -21.27 19.00 25.47
CA ARG A 224 -21.56 19.48 26.82
C ARG A 224 -20.80 20.76 27.12
N ASP A 225 -21.40 21.66 27.92
CA ASP A 225 -20.69 22.80 28.46
C ASP A 225 -19.58 22.31 29.38
N GLY A 226 -18.38 22.85 29.21
CA GLY A 226 -17.22 22.44 29.96
C GLY A 226 -16.55 21.14 29.49
N VAL A 227 -16.86 20.67 28.29
CA VAL A 227 -16.14 19.54 27.63
C VAL A 227 -14.65 19.84 27.55
N ARG A 228 -13.83 18.79 27.53
CA ARG A 228 -12.38 18.89 27.33
C ARG A 228 -11.97 18.08 26.10
N LEU A 229 -11.09 18.66 25.28
CA LEU A 229 -10.69 18.09 23.99
C LEU A 229 -9.22 17.70 24.00
N LEU A 230 -8.91 16.53 23.43
CA LEU A 230 -7.53 16.04 23.28
C LEU A 230 -7.25 15.69 21.82
N ASN A 231 -6.09 16.12 21.33
CA ASN A 231 -5.60 15.76 20.01
C ASN A 231 -4.12 15.37 20.07
N CYS A 232 -3.87 14.05 20.07
CA CYS A 232 -2.56 13.45 19.91
C CYS A 232 -2.49 12.61 18.62
N ALA A 233 -3.32 12.95 17.61
CA ALA A 233 -3.42 12.25 16.34
C ALA A 233 -2.80 13.05 15.19
N ARG A 234 -3.55 14.04 14.64
CA ARG A 234 -3.08 14.93 13.58
C ARG A 234 -3.65 16.34 13.77
N GLY A 235 -2.87 17.36 13.45
CA GLY A 235 -3.37 18.72 13.32
C GLY A 235 -4.44 18.81 12.22
N GLY A 236 -5.33 19.81 12.31
CA GLY A 236 -6.42 19.99 11.36
C GLY A 236 -7.65 19.10 11.55
N ILE A 237 -7.63 18.11 12.47
CA ILE A 237 -8.83 17.35 12.85
C ILE A 237 -9.76 18.21 13.73
N ILE A 238 -9.19 18.96 14.66
CA ILE A 238 -9.88 19.98 15.45
C ILE A 238 -9.50 21.33 14.86
N ASN A 239 -10.49 22.12 14.47
CA ASN A 239 -10.23 23.46 13.96
C ASN A 239 -9.67 24.36 15.07
N GLU A 240 -8.45 24.86 14.89
CA GLU A 240 -7.72 25.60 15.92
C GLU A 240 -8.37 26.96 16.24
N ASN A 241 -8.92 27.64 15.23
CA ASN A 241 -9.61 28.93 15.42
C ASN A 241 -10.93 28.76 16.15
N ASP A 242 -11.73 27.77 15.78
CA ASP A 242 -13.01 27.47 16.42
C ASP A 242 -12.81 27.03 17.88
N LEU A 243 -11.75 26.25 18.14
CA LEU A 243 -11.36 25.88 19.50
C LEU A 243 -10.96 27.09 20.33
N LEU A 244 -10.19 28.03 19.75
CA LEU A 244 -9.79 29.25 20.44
C LEU A 244 -11.01 30.03 20.94
N GLU A 245 -12.02 30.23 20.10
CA GLU A 245 -13.24 30.94 20.50
C GLU A 245 -14.05 30.15 21.51
N ALA A 246 -14.07 28.83 21.43
CA ALA A 246 -14.74 27.95 22.38
C ALA A 246 -14.06 27.94 23.75
N LEU A 247 -12.75 28.06 23.84
CA LEU A 247 -11.99 28.22 25.08
C LEU A 247 -12.27 29.60 25.71
N LYS A 248 -12.25 30.67 24.92
CA LYS A 248 -12.54 32.03 25.39
C LYS A 248 -13.96 32.16 25.94
N SER A 249 -14.94 31.53 25.31
CA SER A 249 -16.35 31.54 25.78
C SER A 249 -16.62 30.62 26.96
N GLY A 250 -15.69 29.71 27.31
CA GLY A 250 -15.85 28.70 28.35
C GLY A 250 -16.70 27.50 27.92
N LYS A 251 -17.16 27.42 26.68
CA LYS A 251 -17.86 26.24 26.12
C LYS A 251 -16.99 25.00 26.24
N VAL A 252 -15.71 25.14 25.89
CA VAL A 252 -14.65 24.15 26.12
C VAL A 252 -13.87 24.56 27.36
N ALA A 253 -13.87 23.72 28.41
CA ALA A 253 -13.18 24.01 29.66
C ALA A 253 -11.67 23.87 29.60
N GLY A 254 -11.14 23.25 28.53
CA GLY A 254 -9.73 23.13 28.27
C GLY A 254 -9.43 22.16 27.11
N ALA A 255 -8.24 22.27 26.58
CA ALA A 255 -7.78 21.36 25.52
C ALA A 255 -6.32 21.00 25.70
N ALA A 256 -5.94 19.82 25.15
CA ALA A 256 -4.58 19.31 25.20
C ALA A 256 -4.16 18.78 23.83
N PHE A 257 -3.16 19.41 23.22
CA PHE A 257 -2.70 19.11 21.88
C PHE A 257 -1.23 18.68 21.88
N ASP A 258 -0.94 17.62 21.15
CA ASP A 258 0.43 17.19 20.83
C ASP A 258 0.79 17.54 19.38
N VAL A 259 -0.21 17.91 18.58
CA VAL A 259 -0.09 18.12 17.12
C VAL A 259 -0.83 19.39 16.70
N PHE A 260 -0.32 20.05 15.64
CA PHE A 260 -0.87 21.29 15.10
C PHE A 260 -1.05 21.19 13.57
N GLU A 261 -1.94 22.02 13.02
CA GLU A 261 -2.18 22.06 11.56
C GLU A 261 -0.90 22.42 10.77
N THR A 262 -0.08 23.28 11.34
CA THR A 262 1.26 23.61 10.83
C THR A 262 2.27 23.30 11.93
N GLU A 263 3.28 22.50 11.63
CA GLU A 263 4.38 22.15 12.54
C GLU A 263 5.74 22.49 11.89
N PRO A 264 6.69 23.08 12.64
CA PRO A 264 6.61 23.51 14.05
C PRO A 264 5.73 24.74 14.23
N ASN A 265 5.00 24.83 15.35
CA ASN A 265 4.15 25.96 15.68
C ASN A 265 4.44 26.49 17.08
N THR A 266 5.12 27.61 17.15
CA THR A 266 5.46 28.30 18.41
C THR A 266 4.65 29.59 18.63
N GLU A 267 3.84 30.00 17.66
CA GLU A 267 3.13 31.27 17.64
C GLU A 267 1.60 31.12 17.67
N SER A 268 1.10 29.89 17.81
CA SER A 268 -0.35 29.65 17.87
C SER A 268 -1.02 30.46 19.00
N PRO A 269 -2.11 31.19 18.70
CA PRO A 269 -2.87 31.90 19.74
C PRO A 269 -3.42 30.99 20.83
N LEU A 270 -3.58 29.70 20.57
CA LEU A 270 -3.98 28.70 21.57
C LEU A 270 -2.98 28.61 22.71
N LEU A 271 -1.68 28.81 22.46
CA LEU A 271 -0.61 28.76 23.47
C LEU A 271 -0.74 29.87 24.53
N GLN A 272 -1.54 30.89 24.26
CA GLN A 272 -1.83 31.99 25.21
C GLN A 272 -3.05 31.70 26.13
N GLN A 273 -3.73 30.56 25.91
CA GLN A 273 -4.91 30.22 26.72
C GLN A 273 -4.51 29.46 27.98
N ASP A 274 -4.98 29.90 29.14
CA ASP A 274 -4.63 29.31 30.46
C ASP A 274 -5.02 27.83 30.59
N HIS A 275 -6.07 27.41 29.91
CA HIS A 275 -6.58 26.03 29.92
C HIS A 275 -6.20 25.22 28.68
N PHE A 276 -5.17 25.65 27.97
CA PHE A 276 -4.58 24.91 26.84
C PHE A 276 -3.22 24.33 27.24
N ILE A 277 -3.04 23.04 26.94
CA ILE A 277 -1.79 22.31 27.16
C ILE A 277 -1.26 21.87 25.80
N ALA A 278 0.03 22.09 25.56
CA ALA A 278 0.67 21.70 24.31
C ALA A 278 1.97 20.97 24.54
N THR A 279 2.26 20.00 23.68
CA THR A 279 3.56 19.33 23.56
C THR A 279 4.00 19.32 22.09
N PRO A 280 5.31 19.35 21.81
CA PRO A 280 5.83 19.49 20.45
C PRO A 280 5.94 18.14 19.74
N HIS A 281 4.79 17.48 19.49
CA HIS A 281 4.65 16.21 18.79
C HIS A 281 5.47 15.08 19.43
N LEU A 282 5.23 14.81 20.71
CA LEU A 282 5.97 13.83 21.52
C LEU A 282 5.31 12.45 21.61
N GLY A 283 4.14 12.25 20.98
CA GLY A 283 3.35 11.02 21.12
C GLY A 283 4.14 9.72 20.90
N ALA A 284 5.14 9.72 20.04
CA ALA A 284 6.02 8.56 19.78
C ALA A 284 7.46 8.74 20.33
N SER A 285 7.71 9.76 21.16
CA SER A 285 9.06 10.16 21.58
C SER A 285 9.49 9.50 22.90
N THR A 286 9.61 8.16 22.91
CA THR A 286 10.25 7.42 24.00
C THR A 286 11.41 6.59 23.45
N VAL A 287 12.36 6.23 24.32
CA VAL A 287 13.53 5.42 23.96
C VAL A 287 13.09 4.09 23.36
N GLU A 288 12.12 3.43 23.98
CA GLU A 288 11.62 2.12 23.56
C GLU A 288 10.91 2.19 22.19
N ALA A 289 10.07 3.21 21.98
CA ALA A 289 9.38 3.37 20.71
C ALA A 289 10.35 3.71 19.58
N GLN A 290 11.29 4.62 19.81
CA GLN A 290 12.29 5.01 18.80
C GLN A 290 13.18 3.84 18.40
N ARG A 291 13.64 3.05 19.36
CA ARG A 291 14.40 1.84 19.11
C ARG A 291 13.59 0.85 18.28
N LYS A 292 12.34 0.54 18.74
CA LYS A 292 11.49 -0.45 18.09
C LYS A 292 11.11 -0.06 16.66
N VAL A 293 10.70 1.19 16.40
CA VAL A 293 10.36 1.63 15.04
C VAL A 293 11.58 1.62 14.12
N SER A 294 12.77 1.91 14.65
CA SER A 294 14.03 1.87 13.90
C SER A 294 14.41 0.44 13.53
N GLU A 295 14.37 -0.50 14.49
CA GLU A 295 14.62 -1.92 14.22
C GLU A 295 13.62 -2.48 13.20
N ASP A 296 12.31 -2.21 13.40
CA ASP A 296 11.24 -2.72 12.54
C ASP A 296 11.40 -2.23 11.10
N ILE A 297 11.60 -0.92 10.89
CA ILE A 297 11.70 -0.37 9.54
C ILE A 297 12.98 -0.80 8.83
N CYS A 298 14.11 -0.86 9.54
CA CYS A 298 15.38 -1.33 8.97
C CYS A 298 15.27 -2.80 8.54
N ARG A 299 14.58 -3.64 9.33
CA ARG A 299 14.30 -5.04 8.97
C ARG A 299 13.42 -5.15 7.73
N GLN A 300 12.33 -4.36 7.66
CA GLN A 300 11.43 -4.33 6.49
C GLN A 300 12.18 -3.93 5.22
N VAL A 301 13.00 -2.87 5.29
CA VAL A 301 13.81 -2.41 4.15
C VAL A 301 14.83 -3.46 3.74
N ALA A 302 15.51 -4.12 4.70
CA ALA A 302 16.45 -5.20 4.41
C ALA A 302 15.76 -6.41 3.75
N ASP A 303 14.63 -6.85 4.27
CA ASP A 303 13.87 -7.98 3.71
C ASP A 303 13.37 -7.68 2.29
N PHE A 304 12.97 -6.45 2.02
CA PHE A 304 12.60 -6.04 0.66
C PHE A 304 13.81 -6.06 -0.27
N LEU A 305 14.91 -5.42 0.08
CA LEU A 305 16.08 -5.31 -0.79
C LEU A 305 16.76 -6.68 -1.06
N LEU A 306 16.78 -7.58 -0.06
CA LEU A 306 17.47 -8.85 -0.15
C LEU A 306 16.59 -10.00 -0.65
N LYS A 307 15.30 -10.00 -0.31
CA LYS A 307 14.38 -11.12 -0.51
C LYS A 307 13.15 -10.75 -1.34
N ASN A 308 12.99 -9.48 -1.72
CA ASN A 308 11.75 -8.93 -2.31
C ASN A 308 10.50 -9.20 -1.45
N THR A 309 10.67 -9.36 -0.14
CA THR A 309 9.54 -9.55 0.79
C THR A 309 8.98 -8.18 1.16
N VAL A 310 7.67 -8.00 0.95
CA VAL A 310 6.97 -6.74 1.19
C VAL A 310 5.98 -6.91 2.33
N TYR A 311 6.13 -6.16 3.41
CA TYR A 311 5.15 -5.99 4.48
C TYR A 311 5.22 -4.57 5.02
N GLY A 312 4.08 -4.01 5.46
CA GLY A 312 4.00 -2.61 5.88
C GLY A 312 4.06 -1.59 4.74
N ALA A 313 3.83 -2.02 3.49
CA ALA A 313 3.80 -1.13 2.33
C ALA A 313 2.53 -0.28 2.30
N LEU A 314 2.67 0.96 1.83
CA LEU A 314 1.60 1.94 1.77
C LEU A 314 1.10 2.20 0.35
N ASN A 315 1.99 2.04 -0.63
CA ASN A 315 1.70 2.25 -2.05
C ASN A 315 1.82 0.96 -2.88
N PHE A 316 1.74 -0.19 -2.22
CA PHE A 316 1.77 -1.48 -2.88
C PHE A 316 0.79 -2.46 -2.20
N PRO A 317 0.02 -3.24 -2.97
CA PRO A 317 -0.88 -4.23 -2.42
C PRO A 317 -0.11 -5.30 -1.63
N GLN A 318 -0.43 -5.45 -0.36
CA GLN A 318 0.19 -6.47 0.48
C GLN A 318 -0.49 -7.82 0.28
N LEU A 319 0.32 -8.88 0.24
CA LEU A 319 -0.12 -10.26 0.48
C LEU A 319 0.37 -10.67 1.86
N ASP A 320 -0.50 -11.28 2.65
CA ASP A 320 -0.05 -11.90 3.89
C ASP A 320 0.98 -12.99 3.58
N PRO A 321 2.08 -13.11 4.36
CA PRO A 321 3.14 -14.08 4.09
C PRO A 321 2.65 -15.53 3.92
N GLY A 322 1.61 -15.93 4.67
CA GLY A 322 0.95 -17.22 4.52
C GLY A 322 0.14 -17.39 3.24
N GLN A 323 -0.29 -16.29 2.63
CA GLN A 323 -1.03 -16.29 1.37
C GLN A 323 -0.11 -16.35 0.15
N VAL A 324 1.11 -15.82 0.22
CA VAL A 324 2.06 -15.80 -0.89
C VAL A 324 2.30 -17.21 -1.43
N GLU A 325 2.61 -18.16 -0.56
CA GLU A 325 2.86 -19.56 -0.94
C GLU A 325 1.59 -20.23 -1.47
N HIS A 326 0.44 -19.94 -0.84
CA HIS A 326 -0.86 -20.50 -1.24
C HIS A 326 -1.28 -20.05 -2.65
N TYR A 327 -1.03 -18.79 -3.00
CA TYR A 327 -1.46 -18.19 -4.27
C TYR A 327 -0.36 -18.11 -5.34
N GLN A 328 0.83 -18.66 -5.10
CA GLN A 328 1.96 -18.60 -6.05
C GLN A 328 1.60 -19.13 -7.44
N HIS A 329 0.75 -20.14 -7.51
CA HIS A 329 0.29 -20.72 -8.78
C HIS A 329 -0.58 -19.75 -9.62
N PHE A 330 -1.37 -18.86 -8.98
CA PHE A 330 -2.10 -17.81 -9.71
C PHE A 330 -1.18 -16.69 -10.18
N VAL A 331 -0.13 -16.37 -9.40
CA VAL A 331 0.93 -15.44 -9.82
C VAL A 331 1.66 -15.96 -11.05
N ASP A 332 2.00 -17.27 -11.07
CA ASP A 332 2.63 -17.92 -12.21
C ASP A 332 1.69 -17.94 -13.43
N LEU A 333 0.42 -18.28 -13.24
CA LEU A 333 -0.59 -18.23 -14.30
C LEU A 333 -0.71 -16.82 -14.90
N ALA A 334 -0.93 -15.78 -14.07
CA ALA A 334 -1.06 -14.40 -14.51
C ALA A 334 0.17 -13.92 -15.30
N THR A 335 1.37 -14.27 -14.80
CA THR A 335 2.65 -13.96 -15.44
C THR A 335 2.74 -14.58 -16.84
N ARG A 336 2.38 -15.86 -16.96
CA ARG A 336 2.46 -16.61 -18.24
C ARG A 336 1.42 -16.14 -19.25
N LEU A 337 0.17 -15.88 -18.80
CA LEU A 337 -0.89 -15.35 -19.66
C LEU A 337 -0.50 -13.98 -20.22
N ALA A 338 -0.02 -13.06 -19.38
CA ALA A 338 0.43 -11.75 -19.81
C ALA A 338 1.61 -11.81 -20.77
N THR A 339 2.61 -12.69 -20.48
CA THR A 339 3.75 -12.93 -21.36
C THR A 339 3.34 -13.51 -22.70
N PHE A 340 2.31 -14.37 -22.72
CA PHE A 340 1.79 -14.97 -23.92
C PHE A 340 1.03 -13.95 -24.79
N VAL A 341 0.04 -13.25 -24.21
CA VAL A 341 -0.84 -12.35 -24.98
C VAL A 341 -0.09 -11.15 -25.55
N VAL A 342 0.89 -10.60 -24.83
CA VAL A 342 1.66 -9.45 -25.33
C VAL A 342 2.49 -9.77 -26.58
N GLN A 343 2.88 -11.03 -26.77
CA GLN A 343 3.62 -11.48 -27.96
C GLN A 343 2.69 -11.81 -29.14
N LEU A 344 1.38 -11.92 -28.91
CA LEU A 344 0.39 -12.04 -30.00
C LEU A 344 0.04 -10.69 -30.61
N ALA A 345 0.03 -9.63 -29.80
CA ALA A 345 -0.46 -8.33 -30.22
C ALA A 345 0.58 -7.53 -31.02
N ASP A 346 0.10 -6.85 -32.06
CA ASP A 346 0.84 -5.84 -32.81
C ASP A 346 0.26 -4.44 -32.50
N GLY A 347 1.06 -3.39 -32.73
CA GLY A 347 0.60 -2.01 -32.57
C GLY A 347 0.71 -1.46 -31.14
N ARG A 348 -0.01 -0.37 -30.85
CA ARG A 348 0.02 0.33 -29.57
C ARG A 348 -1.14 -0.08 -28.68
N MET A 349 -0.84 -0.43 -27.44
CA MET A 349 -1.86 -0.80 -26.44
C MET A 349 -2.84 0.34 -26.21
N GLN A 350 -4.13 0.05 -26.28
CA GLN A 350 -5.23 0.97 -25.98
C GLN A 350 -5.95 0.59 -24.69
N SER A 351 -6.23 -0.70 -24.51
CA SER A 351 -6.89 -1.18 -23.28
C SER A 351 -6.47 -2.59 -22.91
N VAL A 352 -6.56 -2.86 -21.61
CA VAL A 352 -6.36 -4.16 -20.99
C VAL A 352 -7.58 -4.46 -20.15
N SER A 353 -8.35 -5.49 -20.51
CA SER A 353 -9.47 -5.98 -19.69
C SER A 353 -9.07 -7.29 -19.02
N ILE A 354 -9.17 -7.35 -17.69
CA ILE A 354 -8.80 -8.50 -16.89
C ILE A 354 -10.06 -9.01 -16.18
N ARG A 355 -10.38 -10.28 -16.38
CA ARG A 355 -11.49 -10.92 -15.69
C ARG A 355 -10.97 -12.01 -14.77
N TYR A 356 -11.34 -11.93 -13.51
CA TYR A 356 -11.04 -12.91 -12.48
C TYR A 356 -12.30 -13.69 -12.11
N SER A 357 -12.23 -15.01 -12.07
CA SER A 357 -13.38 -15.90 -11.85
C SER A 357 -13.04 -16.99 -10.83
N GLY A 358 -13.93 -17.22 -9.86
CA GLY A 358 -13.83 -18.27 -8.86
C GLY A 358 -12.80 -17.97 -7.76
N GLU A 359 -12.06 -18.97 -7.32
CA GLU A 359 -11.13 -18.93 -6.17
C GLU A 359 -10.07 -17.82 -6.24
N VAL A 360 -9.69 -17.40 -7.43
CA VAL A 360 -8.73 -16.29 -7.61
C VAL A 360 -9.25 -14.97 -7.02
N ASN A 361 -10.57 -14.82 -6.84
CA ASN A 361 -11.15 -13.62 -6.24
C ASN A 361 -10.85 -13.47 -4.74
N ASP A 362 -10.41 -14.53 -4.07
CA ASP A 362 -10.01 -14.51 -2.66
C ASP A 362 -8.62 -13.88 -2.46
N MET A 363 -7.88 -13.68 -3.55
CA MET A 363 -6.61 -12.95 -3.55
C MET A 363 -6.78 -11.43 -3.56
N ASN A 364 -5.71 -10.74 -3.18
CA ASN A 364 -5.56 -9.32 -3.52
C ASN A 364 -5.36 -9.15 -5.03
N LEU A 365 -6.43 -8.88 -5.75
CA LEU A 365 -6.43 -8.77 -7.22
C LEU A 365 -5.57 -7.62 -7.72
N ASN A 366 -5.42 -6.54 -6.96
CA ASN A 366 -4.53 -5.43 -7.33
C ASN A 366 -3.08 -5.90 -7.50
N TYR A 367 -2.66 -6.90 -6.71
CA TYR A 367 -1.34 -7.52 -6.85
C TYR A 367 -1.20 -8.26 -8.18
N LEU A 368 -2.20 -9.08 -8.55
CA LEU A 368 -2.21 -9.79 -9.83
C LEU A 368 -2.27 -8.83 -11.03
N THR A 369 -3.10 -7.80 -10.95
CA THR A 369 -3.19 -6.75 -11.98
C THR A 369 -1.85 -6.06 -12.17
N SER A 370 -1.13 -5.72 -11.09
CA SER A 370 0.20 -5.12 -11.16
C SER A 370 1.21 -6.05 -11.88
N ILE A 371 1.15 -7.37 -11.61
CA ILE A 371 1.98 -8.37 -12.30
C ILE A 371 1.66 -8.41 -13.79
N ILE A 372 0.38 -8.49 -14.14
CA ILE A 372 -0.07 -8.54 -15.54
C ILE A 372 0.40 -7.29 -16.28
N LEU A 373 0.10 -6.10 -15.74
CA LEU A 373 0.47 -4.84 -16.38
C LEU A 373 1.98 -4.67 -16.52
N ARG A 374 2.76 -5.00 -15.48
CA ARG A 374 4.22 -5.01 -15.59
C ARG A 374 4.70 -5.88 -16.75
N ARG A 375 4.15 -7.09 -16.91
CA ARG A 375 4.54 -8.01 -17.98
C ARG A 375 4.13 -7.51 -19.36
N LEU A 376 2.97 -6.88 -19.48
CA LEU A 376 2.50 -6.30 -20.74
C LEU A 376 3.33 -5.07 -21.14
N LEU A 377 3.73 -4.23 -20.18
CA LEU A 377 4.44 -2.98 -20.44
C LEU A 377 5.95 -3.14 -20.60
N ALA A 378 6.57 -4.12 -19.94
CA ALA A 378 8.02 -4.31 -19.94
C ALA A 378 8.66 -4.46 -21.34
N PRO A 379 8.10 -5.19 -22.32
CA PRO A 379 8.67 -5.30 -23.67
C PRO A 379 8.71 -3.96 -24.42
N VAL A 380 7.79 -3.05 -24.10
CA VAL A 380 7.66 -1.75 -24.78
C VAL A 380 8.55 -0.69 -24.12
N LEU A 381 8.70 -0.75 -22.80
CA LEU A 381 9.32 0.33 -22.02
C LEU A 381 10.76 0.05 -21.58
N ARG A 382 11.25 -1.15 -21.78
CA ARG A 382 12.60 -1.67 -21.46
C ARG A 382 13.08 -1.39 -20.03
N GLU A 383 12.89 -0.19 -19.50
CA GLU A 383 13.29 0.24 -18.16
C GLU A 383 12.19 1.12 -17.52
N GLY A 384 12.14 1.18 -16.19
CA GLY A 384 11.26 2.11 -15.45
C GLY A 384 9.90 1.55 -15.06
N VAL A 385 9.51 0.32 -15.45
CA VAL A 385 8.25 -0.29 -15.00
C VAL A 385 8.52 -1.42 -14.02
N ASN A 386 7.97 -1.28 -12.83
CA ASN A 386 8.00 -2.32 -11.81
C ASN A 386 6.59 -2.61 -11.26
N LEU A 387 6.48 -3.46 -10.25
CA LEU A 387 5.17 -3.83 -9.69
C LEU A 387 4.45 -2.66 -9.00
N ILE A 388 5.19 -1.65 -8.54
CA ILE A 388 4.66 -0.52 -7.79
C ILE A 388 3.99 0.48 -8.73
N ASN A 389 4.67 0.79 -9.86
CA ASN A 389 4.21 1.83 -10.77
C ASN A 389 3.45 1.32 -12.01
N ALA A 390 3.33 0.01 -12.22
CA ALA A 390 2.75 -0.56 -13.45
C ALA A 390 1.34 -0.01 -13.75
N VAL A 391 0.47 0.11 -12.75
CA VAL A 391 -0.88 0.66 -12.89
C VAL A 391 -0.82 2.16 -13.23
N HIS A 392 0.04 2.91 -12.55
CA HIS A 392 0.24 4.34 -12.79
C HIS A 392 0.77 4.60 -14.20
N VAL A 393 1.78 3.85 -14.63
CA VAL A 393 2.37 3.96 -15.98
C VAL A 393 1.36 3.62 -17.07
N ALA A 394 0.51 2.59 -16.87
CA ALA A 394 -0.57 2.29 -17.80
C ALA A 394 -1.53 3.47 -17.95
N LYS A 395 -1.98 4.05 -16.82
CA LYS A 395 -2.87 5.22 -16.80
C LYS A 395 -2.23 6.45 -17.46
N GLN A 396 -0.98 6.76 -17.14
CA GLN A 396 -0.25 7.90 -17.71
C GLN A 396 -0.10 7.79 -19.23
N ARG A 397 0.00 6.56 -19.75
CA ARG A 397 0.07 6.28 -21.19
C ARG A 397 -1.29 6.22 -21.88
N GLY A 398 -2.37 6.49 -21.15
CA GLY A 398 -3.73 6.46 -21.68
C GLY A 398 -4.24 5.05 -21.94
N ILE A 399 -3.61 4.01 -21.39
CA ILE A 399 -4.06 2.62 -21.49
C ILE A 399 -5.21 2.43 -20.50
N LYS A 400 -6.40 2.11 -21.00
CA LYS A 400 -7.56 1.84 -20.16
C LYS A 400 -7.43 0.45 -19.53
N VAL A 401 -7.44 0.38 -18.21
CA VAL A 401 -7.39 -0.88 -17.46
C VAL A 401 -8.74 -1.14 -16.83
N GLU A 402 -9.34 -2.28 -17.12
CA GLU A 402 -10.64 -2.70 -16.60
C GLU A 402 -10.50 -4.05 -15.88
N GLU A 403 -10.97 -4.10 -14.64
CA GLU A 403 -11.04 -5.33 -13.85
C GLU A 403 -12.49 -5.75 -13.66
N THR A 404 -12.75 -7.03 -13.84
CA THR A 404 -14.08 -7.62 -13.62
C THR A 404 -13.95 -8.86 -12.74
N ARG A 405 -14.76 -8.93 -11.68
CA ARG A 405 -14.86 -10.09 -10.78
C ARG A 405 -16.16 -10.82 -11.10
N VAL A 406 -16.05 -12.12 -11.30
CA VAL A 406 -17.23 -12.97 -11.54
C VAL A 406 -17.15 -14.23 -10.68
N PRO A 407 -18.28 -14.84 -10.33
CA PRO A 407 -18.30 -16.16 -9.68
C PRO A 407 -17.58 -17.21 -10.52
N ALA A 408 -17.33 -18.38 -9.94
CA ALA A 408 -16.78 -19.51 -10.69
C ALA A 408 -17.71 -19.87 -11.87
N GLN A 409 -17.09 -20.19 -13.01
CA GLN A 409 -17.82 -20.65 -14.20
C GLN A 409 -18.02 -22.18 -14.13
N GLU A 410 -19.05 -22.68 -14.78
CA GLU A 410 -19.45 -24.11 -14.70
C GLU A 410 -18.32 -25.11 -14.98
N ASN A 411 -17.33 -24.74 -15.81
CA ASN A 411 -16.24 -25.63 -16.22
C ASN A 411 -14.92 -25.43 -15.49
N PHE A 412 -14.77 -24.35 -14.68
CA PHE A 412 -13.53 -24.00 -14.03
C PHE A 412 -13.77 -23.43 -12.64
N THR A 413 -13.08 -24.00 -11.63
CA THR A 413 -13.09 -23.48 -10.26
C THR A 413 -12.37 -22.13 -10.13
N ASN A 414 -11.45 -21.87 -11.04
CA ASN A 414 -10.71 -20.62 -11.15
C ASN A 414 -10.39 -20.32 -12.62
N LEU A 415 -10.42 -19.05 -13.01
CA LEU A 415 -10.08 -18.62 -14.37
C LEU A 415 -9.56 -17.18 -14.35
N ILE A 416 -8.46 -16.93 -15.04
CA ILE A 416 -7.98 -15.58 -15.35
C ILE A 416 -8.09 -15.39 -16.86
N THR A 417 -8.77 -14.32 -17.27
CA THR A 417 -8.87 -13.92 -18.69
C THR A 417 -8.25 -12.55 -18.86
N ILE A 418 -7.34 -12.42 -19.81
CA ILE A 418 -6.71 -11.15 -20.20
C ILE A 418 -7.08 -10.89 -21.66
N GLU A 419 -7.68 -9.73 -21.90
CA GLU A 419 -7.94 -9.21 -23.23
C GLU A 419 -7.09 -7.95 -23.45
N LEU A 420 -6.21 -7.99 -24.42
CA LEU A 420 -5.33 -6.91 -24.81
C LEU A 420 -5.78 -6.36 -26.15
N LYS A 421 -6.20 -5.10 -26.16
CA LYS A 421 -6.59 -4.39 -27.38
C LYS A 421 -5.54 -3.35 -27.73
N THR A 422 -5.15 -3.36 -29.01
CA THR A 422 -4.24 -2.36 -29.61
C THR A 422 -4.98 -1.51 -30.64
N ASP A 423 -4.25 -0.61 -31.30
CA ASP A 423 -4.78 0.16 -32.43
C ASP A 423 -4.92 -0.66 -33.72
N THR A 424 -4.37 -1.87 -33.76
CA THR A 424 -4.38 -2.76 -34.94
C THR A 424 -5.15 -4.06 -34.74
N ASP A 425 -5.13 -4.63 -33.53
CA ASP A 425 -5.71 -5.93 -33.23
C ASP A 425 -6.28 -6.04 -31.80
N SER A 426 -6.84 -7.19 -31.49
CA SER A 426 -7.31 -7.55 -30.14
C SER A 426 -7.12 -9.05 -29.93
N HIS A 427 -6.46 -9.40 -28.83
CA HIS A 427 -6.23 -10.79 -28.45
C HIS A 427 -6.74 -11.06 -27.04
N ARG A 428 -7.37 -12.23 -26.87
CA ARG A 428 -7.91 -12.70 -25.59
C ARG A 428 -7.29 -14.04 -25.23
N VAL A 429 -6.76 -14.16 -24.03
CA VAL A 429 -6.25 -15.43 -23.51
C VAL A 429 -6.90 -15.73 -22.16
N SER A 430 -7.34 -16.97 -21.95
CA SER A 430 -7.85 -17.45 -20.67
C SER A 430 -7.03 -18.63 -20.18
N GLY A 431 -6.79 -18.66 -18.89
CA GLY A 431 -6.07 -19.75 -18.26
C GLY A 431 -6.58 -20.07 -16.87
N THR A 432 -6.30 -21.28 -16.46
CA THR A 432 -6.69 -21.85 -15.17
C THR A 432 -5.53 -22.61 -14.54
N VAL A 433 -5.67 -22.92 -13.26
CA VAL A 433 -4.77 -23.82 -12.54
C VAL A 433 -5.55 -25.07 -12.17
N PHE A 434 -5.04 -26.23 -12.60
CA PHE A 434 -5.62 -27.52 -12.22
C PHE A 434 -5.11 -28.02 -10.87
N THR A 435 -5.62 -29.15 -10.43
CA THR A 435 -5.26 -29.78 -9.13
C THR A 435 -3.77 -30.09 -8.98
N ASP A 436 -3.04 -30.24 -10.08
CA ASP A 436 -1.58 -30.40 -10.12
C ASP A 436 -0.81 -29.09 -9.89
N LYS A 437 -1.53 -27.98 -9.64
CA LYS A 437 -1.01 -26.61 -9.47
C LYS A 437 -0.23 -26.08 -10.68
N LEU A 438 -0.34 -26.71 -11.85
CA LEU A 438 0.29 -26.26 -13.07
C LEU A 438 -0.64 -25.33 -13.87
N PRO A 439 -0.16 -24.15 -14.29
CA PRO A 439 -0.94 -23.25 -15.15
C PRO A 439 -1.24 -23.88 -16.51
N ARG A 440 -2.45 -23.68 -16.99
CA ARG A 440 -2.89 -24.08 -18.33
C ARG A 440 -3.55 -22.88 -19.02
N ILE A 441 -3.19 -22.65 -20.29
CA ILE A 441 -4.03 -21.86 -21.20
C ILE A 441 -5.15 -22.75 -21.67
N VAL A 442 -6.40 -22.29 -21.53
CA VAL A 442 -7.60 -23.06 -21.91
C VAL A 442 -8.39 -22.42 -23.06
N ASN A 443 -8.14 -21.16 -23.35
CA ASN A 443 -8.72 -20.47 -24.49
C ASN A 443 -7.79 -19.40 -25.04
N VAL A 444 -7.70 -19.29 -26.37
CA VAL A 444 -7.00 -18.21 -27.09
C VAL A 444 -7.90 -17.73 -28.21
N ASP A 445 -8.30 -16.46 -28.21
CA ASP A 445 -9.15 -15.81 -29.22
C ASP A 445 -10.46 -16.57 -29.53
N GLY A 446 -11.04 -17.20 -28.51
CA GLY A 446 -12.26 -17.99 -28.62
C GLY A 446 -12.03 -19.48 -28.95
N TYR A 447 -10.81 -19.89 -29.30
CA TYR A 447 -10.49 -21.28 -29.54
C TYR A 447 -10.17 -22.01 -28.24
N SER A 448 -10.88 -23.12 -27.97
CA SER A 448 -10.56 -24.00 -26.85
C SER A 448 -9.29 -24.77 -27.13
N VAL A 449 -8.32 -24.65 -26.23
CA VAL A 449 -7.04 -25.37 -26.24
C VAL A 449 -6.71 -25.78 -24.80
N GLU A 450 -5.81 -26.73 -24.62
CA GLU A 450 -5.28 -27.06 -23.29
C GLU A 450 -3.78 -27.22 -23.37
N VAL A 451 -3.05 -26.18 -22.98
CA VAL A 451 -1.58 -26.16 -23.10
C VAL A 451 -0.91 -25.62 -21.85
N VAL A 452 0.19 -26.25 -21.42
CA VAL A 452 1.09 -25.70 -20.41
C VAL A 452 1.95 -24.63 -21.07
N PRO A 453 1.76 -23.34 -20.75
CA PRO A 453 2.52 -22.27 -21.38
C PRO A 453 3.95 -22.26 -20.82
N ARG A 454 4.90 -22.88 -21.52
CA ARG A 454 6.31 -22.94 -21.12
C ARG A 454 7.26 -23.08 -22.31
N GLY A 455 8.46 -22.51 -22.16
CA GLY A 455 9.53 -22.66 -23.14
C GLY A 455 9.25 -21.98 -24.48
N ASN A 456 9.65 -22.61 -25.57
CA ASN A 456 9.48 -22.09 -26.91
C ASN A 456 8.21 -22.68 -27.53
N MET A 457 7.38 -21.82 -28.12
CA MET A 457 6.14 -22.21 -28.76
C MET A 457 6.05 -21.57 -30.17
N ILE A 458 5.44 -22.27 -31.08
CA ILE A 458 5.00 -21.71 -32.37
C ILE A 458 3.49 -21.61 -32.32
N PHE A 459 2.99 -20.39 -32.37
CA PHE A 459 1.57 -20.08 -32.55
C PHE A 459 1.29 -19.85 -34.01
N PHE A 460 0.26 -20.48 -34.58
CA PHE A 460 -0.20 -20.16 -35.93
C PHE A 460 -1.71 -20.32 -36.05
N THR A 461 -2.31 -19.57 -36.95
CA THR A 461 -3.69 -19.71 -37.37
C THR A 461 -3.74 -20.17 -38.83
N ASN A 462 -4.70 -21.02 -39.15
CA ASN A 462 -4.82 -21.59 -40.51
C ASN A 462 -6.29 -21.85 -40.87
N THR A 463 -6.56 -22.05 -42.15
CA THR A 463 -7.78 -22.70 -42.60
C THR A 463 -7.67 -24.20 -42.36
N ASP A 464 -8.68 -24.81 -41.70
CA ASP A 464 -8.70 -26.25 -41.35
C ASP A 464 -8.81 -27.12 -42.63
N LYS A 465 -7.67 -27.41 -43.24
CA LYS A 465 -7.59 -28.24 -44.43
C LYS A 465 -6.57 -29.36 -44.26
N PRO A 466 -6.81 -30.54 -44.85
CA PRO A 466 -5.84 -31.63 -44.86
C PRO A 466 -4.48 -31.19 -45.43
N GLY A 467 -3.40 -31.69 -44.83
CA GLY A 467 -2.02 -31.45 -45.29
C GLY A 467 -1.29 -30.29 -44.64
N VAL A 468 -1.97 -29.32 -43.99
CA VAL A 468 -1.34 -28.17 -43.30
C VAL A 468 -0.35 -28.66 -42.25
N ILE A 469 -0.81 -29.54 -41.35
CA ILE A 469 0.03 -30.08 -40.26
C ILE A 469 1.20 -30.92 -40.80
N GLY A 470 0.97 -31.71 -41.87
CA GLY A 470 2.02 -32.49 -42.50
C GLY A 470 3.12 -31.62 -43.09
N LYS A 471 2.78 -30.54 -43.82
CA LYS A 471 3.73 -29.56 -44.35
C LYS A 471 4.52 -28.87 -43.22
N MET A 472 3.80 -28.48 -42.13
CA MET A 472 4.42 -27.90 -40.95
C MET A 472 5.45 -28.83 -40.33
N GLY A 473 5.10 -30.09 -40.07
CA GLY A 473 6.00 -31.08 -39.49
C GLY A 473 7.22 -31.33 -40.35
N THR A 474 7.04 -31.35 -41.69
CA THR A 474 8.16 -31.52 -42.66
C THR A 474 9.15 -30.35 -42.57
N ILE A 475 8.68 -29.10 -42.59
CA ILE A 475 9.55 -27.92 -42.50
C ILE A 475 10.31 -27.91 -41.17
N LEU A 476 9.62 -28.14 -40.04
CA LEU A 476 10.25 -28.17 -38.72
C LEU A 476 11.29 -29.28 -38.62
N GLY A 477 11.00 -30.49 -39.15
CA GLY A 477 11.95 -31.59 -39.19
C GLY A 477 13.19 -31.28 -40.03
N GLN A 478 13.01 -30.69 -41.23
CA GLN A 478 14.13 -30.25 -42.10
C GLN A 478 14.99 -29.16 -41.41
N CYS A 479 14.39 -28.33 -40.57
CA CYS A 479 15.10 -27.31 -39.81
C CYS A 479 15.63 -27.84 -38.46
N ASN A 480 15.58 -29.14 -38.22
CA ASN A 480 16.00 -29.80 -36.98
C ASN A 480 15.31 -29.25 -35.72
N VAL A 481 14.03 -28.89 -35.84
CA VAL A 481 13.18 -28.44 -34.74
C VAL A 481 12.27 -29.59 -34.32
N ASN A 482 12.48 -30.10 -33.10
CA ASN A 482 11.64 -31.17 -32.54
C ASN A 482 10.36 -30.60 -31.91
N ILE A 483 9.22 -31.26 -32.19
CA ILE A 483 7.91 -30.92 -31.65
C ILE A 483 7.68 -31.75 -30.38
N ALA A 484 7.66 -31.08 -29.23
CA ALA A 484 7.43 -31.69 -27.93
C ALA A 484 5.92 -31.85 -27.61
N GLY A 485 5.08 -31.06 -28.25
CA GLY A 485 3.62 -31.13 -28.08
C GLY A 485 2.89 -30.32 -29.14
N MET A 486 1.65 -30.73 -29.44
CA MET A 486 0.80 -30.05 -30.41
C MET A 486 -0.60 -29.95 -29.88
N TYR A 487 -1.16 -28.76 -29.91
CA TYR A 487 -2.49 -28.42 -29.42
C TYR A 487 -3.26 -27.68 -30.49
N LEU A 488 -4.44 -28.16 -30.82
CA LEU A 488 -5.27 -27.65 -31.91
C LEU A 488 -6.64 -27.25 -31.41
N GLY A 489 -7.04 -26.04 -31.72
CA GLY A 489 -8.41 -25.55 -31.56
C GLY A 489 -9.00 -25.21 -32.92
N ARG A 490 -10.26 -25.52 -33.18
CA ARG A 490 -10.95 -25.13 -34.41
C ARG A 490 -12.34 -24.60 -34.14
N GLU A 491 -12.78 -23.65 -34.92
CA GLU A 491 -14.10 -23.07 -34.85
C GLU A 491 -15.16 -24.10 -35.34
N ARG A 492 -14.91 -24.67 -36.51
CA ARG A 492 -15.72 -25.73 -37.14
C ARG A 492 -14.88 -26.44 -38.19
N GLN A 493 -15.31 -27.60 -38.65
CA GLN A 493 -14.67 -28.32 -39.73
C GLN A 493 -14.58 -27.45 -41.00
N GLY A 494 -13.35 -27.33 -41.56
CA GLY A 494 -13.07 -26.50 -42.73
C GLY A 494 -13.06 -24.99 -42.48
N GLY A 495 -13.30 -24.54 -41.24
CA GLY A 495 -13.24 -23.16 -40.83
C GLY A 495 -11.82 -22.69 -40.46
N LYS A 496 -11.74 -21.65 -39.64
CA LYS A 496 -10.44 -21.24 -39.06
C LYS A 496 -10.05 -22.18 -37.92
N ALA A 497 -8.77 -22.42 -37.82
CA ALA A 497 -8.13 -23.20 -36.76
C ALA A 497 -6.94 -22.45 -36.18
N LEU A 498 -6.63 -22.77 -34.95
CA LEU A 498 -5.50 -22.26 -34.21
C LEU A 498 -4.66 -23.43 -33.72
N ALA A 499 -3.35 -23.33 -33.83
CA ALA A 499 -2.42 -24.32 -33.32
C ALA A 499 -1.31 -23.71 -32.48
N LEU A 500 -0.97 -24.44 -31.43
CA LEU A 500 0.17 -24.18 -30.55
C LEU A 500 1.10 -25.41 -30.58
N LEU A 501 2.32 -25.22 -31.02
CA LEU A 501 3.36 -26.23 -30.97
C LEU A 501 4.37 -25.89 -29.89
N LEU A 502 4.58 -26.78 -28.95
CA LEU A 502 5.74 -26.74 -28.05
C LEU A 502 6.94 -27.30 -28.75
N VAL A 503 8.07 -26.61 -28.73
CA VAL A 503 9.31 -27.05 -29.38
C VAL A 503 10.48 -26.99 -28.40
N ASP A 504 11.42 -27.93 -28.54
CA ASP A 504 12.53 -28.08 -27.60
C ASP A 504 13.53 -26.93 -27.66
N ASN A 505 13.76 -26.39 -28.84
CA ASN A 505 14.78 -25.38 -29.09
C ASN A 505 14.17 -24.06 -29.57
N PRO A 506 14.87 -22.93 -29.39
CA PRO A 506 14.45 -21.66 -29.98
C PRO A 506 14.36 -21.75 -31.51
N VAL A 507 13.25 -21.29 -32.06
CA VAL A 507 13.02 -21.29 -33.51
C VAL A 507 13.57 -20.01 -34.12
N ARG A 508 14.33 -20.13 -35.21
CA ARG A 508 14.86 -18.98 -35.95
C ARG A 508 13.76 -18.34 -36.80
N GLN A 509 13.92 -17.06 -37.09
CA GLN A 509 12.92 -16.30 -37.86
C GLN A 509 12.72 -16.87 -39.26
N GLU A 510 13.81 -17.38 -39.90
CA GLU A 510 13.74 -17.96 -41.23
C GLU A 510 12.82 -19.20 -41.32
N VAL A 511 12.73 -19.96 -40.21
CA VAL A 511 11.81 -21.11 -40.11
C VAL A 511 10.36 -20.64 -40.07
N ILE A 512 10.07 -19.58 -39.31
CA ILE A 512 8.73 -19.00 -39.23
C ILE A 512 8.32 -18.40 -40.59
N ASP A 513 9.25 -17.79 -41.30
CA ASP A 513 8.98 -17.22 -42.63
C ASP A 513 8.65 -18.33 -43.66
N GLN A 514 9.31 -19.51 -43.57
CA GLN A 514 8.94 -20.69 -44.35
C GLN A 514 7.55 -21.23 -43.96
N VAL A 515 7.25 -21.26 -42.65
CA VAL A 515 5.94 -21.67 -42.14
C VAL A 515 4.84 -20.75 -42.67
N ARG A 516 5.06 -19.44 -42.71
CA ARG A 516 4.11 -18.47 -43.26
C ARG A 516 3.81 -18.67 -44.76
N GLN A 517 4.73 -19.30 -45.50
CA GLN A 517 4.54 -19.59 -46.93
C GLN A 517 3.71 -20.86 -47.18
N ILE A 518 3.38 -21.64 -46.16
CA ILE A 518 2.52 -22.82 -46.32
C ILE A 518 1.11 -22.35 -46.69
N ASP A 519 0.55 -22.93 -47.76
CA ASP A 519 -0.81 -22.66 -48.16
C ASP A 519 -1.79 -22.87 -46.99
N ASN A 520 -2.73 -21.96 -46.84
CA ASN A 520 -3.75 -21.93 -45.78
C ASN A 520 -3.23 -21.57 -44.38
N ILE A 521 -1.96 -21.26 -44.15
CA ILE A 521 -1.49 -20.56 -42.96
C ILE A 521 -1.90 -19.10 -43.11
N LEU A 522 -2.56 -18.56 -42.07
CA LEU A 522 -3.04 -17.17 -42.00
C LEU A 522 -2.05 -16.29 -41.22
N SER A 523 -1.49 -16.82 -40.16
CA SER A 523 -0.46 -16.15 -39.35
C SER A 523 0.43 -17.18 -38.65
N ALA A 524 1.69 -16.83 -38.38
CA ALA A 524 2.60 -17.65 -37.58
C ALA A 524 3.56 -16.76 -36.77
N ARG A 525 3.78 -17.11 -35.50
CA ARG A 525 4.66 -16.38 -34.56
C ARG A 525 5.40 -17.35 -33.65
N VAL A 526 6.56 -16.92 -33.17
CA VAL A 526 7.25 -17.57 -32.05
C VAL A 526 6.81 -16.88 -30.77
N ILE A 527 6.49 -17.66 -29.75
CA ILE A 527 6.15 -17.20 -28.41
C ILE A 527 7.10 -17.88 -27.43
N ARG A 528 7.61 -17.12 -26.47
CA ARG A 528 8.48 -17.64 -25.41
C ARG A 528 7.87 -17.28 -24.04
N VAL A 529 7.56 -18.31 -23.24
CA VAL A 529 6.96 -18.18 -21.90
C VAL A 529 7.87 -18.82 -20.85
#